data_c696b931d24718f185a8aba9f44566b1
#
_entry.id   c696b931d24718f185a8aba9f44566b1
#
_cell.length_a   1.000
_cell.length_b   1.000
_cell.length_c   1.000
_cell.angle_alpha   90.00
_cell.angle_beta   90.00
_cell.angle_gamma   90.00
#
_symmetry.space_group_name_H-M   'P 1'
#
loop_
_entity.id
_entity.type
_entity.pdbx_description
1 polymer ?
#
loop_
_entity_poly.entity_id
_entity_poly.type
_entity_poly.pdbx_seq_one_letter_code
_entity_poly.pdbx_strand_id
1 'polypeptide(L)'
;MKEINLTQEPLFGEDYKDVIFKLKIIKAIVEGGDWGKTVLKFVDPNAFSVQVGGLHNILGVIKEMYMETSEIPSIDTVKETIYNKYVNDDIDKEIYDTVFKEYDKIYLDKDDIKQTRLIFKNYYVIVSLKKLRECMDNVPRNEFMQEFPNIELYVKRLIKILEELKFYYENTDNSSGVEIAKEW
;
A
#
# COMPACT_ATOMS: atom_id res chain seq x y z
N MET A 1 -34.60 7.31 -21.27
CA MET A 1 -33.63 6.64 -20.36
C MET A 1 -32.49 6.14 -21.24
N LYS A 2 -31.33 6.78 -21.17
CA LYS A 2 -30.11 6.28 -21.84
C LYS A 2 -29.53 5.25 -20.89
N GLU A 3 -29.46 3.99 -21.32
CA GLU A 3 -28.65 2.97 -20.68
C GLU A 3 -27.21 3.49 -20.67
N ILE A 4 -26.69 3.76 -19.48
CA ILE A 4 -25.29 4.04 -19.27
C ILE A 4 -24.58 2.69 -19.45
N ASN A 5 -23.97 2.53 -20.61
CA ASN A 5 -23.18 1.35 -20.95
C ASN A 5 -21.88 1.41 -20.13
N LEU A 6 -21.91 0.84 -18.94
CA LEU A 6 -20.78 0.77 -17.98
C LEU A 6 -19.56 -0.04 -18.47
N THR A 7 -19.54 -0.40 -19.75
CA THR A 7 -18.47 -1.23 -20.33
C THR A 7 -17.41 -0.44 -21.07
N GLN A 8 -17.46 0.91 -21.14
CA GLN A 8 -16.65 1.58 -22.15
C GLN A 8 -15.64 2.62 -21.69
N GLU A 9 -15.61 3.05 -20.44
CA GLU A 9 -14.41 3.71 -19.91
C GLU A 9 -14.30 3.38 -18.44
N PRO A 10 -13.23 2.65 -18.02
CA PRO A 10 -13.03 2.43 -16.60
C PRO A 10 -12.87 3.81 -15.94
N LEU A 11 -13.61 4.02 -14.86
CA LEU A 11 -13.57 5.25 -14.04
C LEU A 11 -12.12 5.68 -13.70
N PHE A 12 -11.20 4.76 -13.84
CA PHE A 12 -9.78 4.89 -13.52
C PHE A 12 -8.88 5.10 -14.75
N GLY A 13 -9.41 5.11 -15.99
CA GLY A 13 -8.61 5.33 -17.19
C GLY A 13 -7.37 4.45 -17.30
N GLU A 14 -6.21 5.05 -17.57
CA GLU A 14 -4.92 4.36 -17.66
C GLU A 14 -4.47 3.77 -16.32
N ASP A 15 -4.98 4.28 -15.20
CA ASP A 15 -4.63 3.82 -13.84
C ASP A 15 -5.38 2.54 -13.42
N TYR A 16 -6.30 2.03 -14.26
CA TYR A 16 -7.13 0.87 -13.90
C TYR A 16 -6.30 -0.36 -13.46
N LYS A 17 -5.21 -0.65 -14.16
CA LYS A 17 -4.34 -1.78 -13.82
C LYS A 17 -3.66 -1.58 -12.47
N ASP A 18 -3.27 -0.36 -12.16
CA ASP A 18 -2.65 0.00 -10.88
C ASP A 18 -3.68 -0.08 -9.75
N VAL A 19 -4.91 0.39 -9.97
CA VAL A 19 -6.02 0.28 -9.02
C VAL A 19 -6.33 -1.17 -8.70
N ILE A 20 -6.51 -2.03 -9.71
CA ILE A 20 -6.79 -3.46 -9.51
C ILE A 20 -5.63 -4.16 -8.78
N PHE A 21 -4.39 -3.83 -9.14
CA PHE A 21 -3.22 -4.35 -8.45
C PHE A 21 -3.20 -3.98 -6.96
N LYS A 22 -3.44 -2.71 -6.64
CA LYS A 22 -3.52 -2.22 -5.26
C LYS A 22 -4.70 -2.82 -4.49
N LEU A 23 -5.84 -3.00 -5.15
CA LEU A 23 -6.99 -3.70 -4.56
C LEU A 23 -6.68 -5.16 -4.23
N LYS A 24 -5.95 -5.87 -5.10
CA LYS A 24 -5.47 -7.24 -4.82
C LYS A 24 -4.59 -7.27 -3.56
N ILE A 25 -3.71 -6.28 -3.41
CA ILE A 25 -2.87 -6.18 -2.22
C ILE A 25 -3.73 -5.92 -0.98
N ILE A 26 -4.66 -4.98 -1.03
CA ILE A 26 -5.58 -4.70 0.08
C ILE A 26 -6.34 -5.96 0.46
N LYS A 27 -6.88 -6.68 -0.52
CA LYS A 27 -7.60 -7.94 -0.28
C LYS A 27 -6.69 -8.99 0.34
N ALA A 28 -5.47 -9.16 -0.16
CA ALA A 28 -4.50 -10.08 0.42
C ALA A 28 -4.10 -9.70 1.86
N ILE A 29 -4.09 -8.41 2.22
CA ILE A 29 -3.88 -7.95 3.59
C ILE A 29 -5.06 -8.35 4.46
N VAL A 30 -6.29 -8.07 4.03
CA VAL A 30 -7.51 -8.35 4.79
C VAL A 30 -7.68 -9.86 4.99
N GLU A 31 -7.45 -10.67 3.98
CA GLU A 31 -7.62 -12.12 4.03
C GLU A 31 -6.35 -12.87 4.47
N GLY A 32 -5.23 -12.16 4.62
CA GLY A 32 -3.89 -12.74 4.80
C GLY A 32 -3.54 -13.17 6.22
N GLY A 33 -4.44 -13.02 7.20
CA GLY A 33 -4.19 -13.42 8.59
C GLY A 33 -2.95 -12.73 9.18
N ASP A 34 -2.02 -13.51 9.76
CA ASP A 34 -0.82 -12.96 10.42
C ASP A 34 0.08 -12.15 9.48
N TRP A 35 0.16 -12.52 8.20
CA TRP A 35 0.89 -11.73 7.22
C TRP A 35 0.26 -10.33 7.05
N GLY A 36 -1.07 -10.27 6.93
CA GLY A 36 -1.79 -9.01 6.83
C GLY A 36 -1.56 -8.12 8.06
N LYS A 37 -1.67 -8.70 9.27
CA LYS A 37 -1.36 -8.01 10.54
C LYS A 37 0.07 -7.45 10.56
N THR A 38 1.01 -8.22 10.05
CA THR A 38 2.41 -7.81 10.02
C THR A 38 2.63 -6.68 9.02
N VAL A 39 2.05 -6.77 7.82
CA VAL A 39 2.14 -5.70 6.79
C VAL A 39 1.54 -4.39 7.28
N LEU A 40 0.39 -4.43 7.98
CA LEU A 40 -0.28 -3.23 8.47
C LEU A 40 0.56 -2.40 9.43
N LYS A 41 1.52 -2.99 10.15
CA LYS A 41 2.44 -2.24 11.03
C LYS A 41 3.34 -1.28 10.25
N PHE A 42 3.72 -1.64 9.02
CA PHE A 42 4.75 -0.94 8.25
C PHE A 42 4.22 -0.26 6.99
N VAL A 43 3.09 -0.73 6.43
CA VAL A 43 2.56 -0.17 5.20
C VAL A 43 2.25 1.31 5.35
N ASP A 44 2.68 2.10 4.36
CA ASP A 44 2.31 3.50 4.24
C ASP A 44 1.06 3.60 3.35
N PRO A 45 -0.11 4.00 3.87
CA PRO A 45 -1.31 4.17 3.08
C PRO A 45 -1.12 5.11 1.89
N ASN A 46 -0.28 6.15 2.03
CA ASN A 46 -0.03 7.12 0.95
C ASN A 46 0.66 6.49 -0.26
N ALA A 47 1.37 5.36 -0.11
CA ALA A 47 1.90 4.61 -1.24
C ALA A 47 0.79 4.02 -2.14
N PHE A 48 -0.46 4.00 -1.67
CA PHE A 48 -1.64 3.56 -2.40
C PHE A 48 -2.42 4.72 -3.03
N SER A 49 -1.92 5.94 -2.94
CA SER A 49 -2.53 7.09 -3.62
C SER A 49 -2.54 6.86 -5.13
N VAL A 50 -3.71 7.07 -5.72
CA VAL A 50 -3.97 7.15 -7.16
C VAL A 50 -4.81 8.39 -7.39
N GLN A 51 -4.84 8.92 -8.61
CA GLN A 51 -5.61 10.13 -8.91
C GLN A 51 -7.10 9.95 -8.62
N VAL A 52 -7.61 8.73 -8.81
CA VAL A 52 -9.00 8.38 -8.57
C VAL A 52 -9.07 7.12 -7.73
N GLY A 53 -10.01 7.06 -6.78
CA GLY A 53 -10.37 5.80 -6.11
C GLY A 53 -10.10 5.71 -4.61
N GLY A 54 -9.46 6.70 -3.99
CA GLY A 54 -9.38 6.76 -2.52
C GLY A 54 -8.77 5.53 -1.83
N LEU A 55 -7.94 4.73 -2.53
CA LEU A 55 -7.37 3.48 -1.99
C LEU A 55 -6.52 3.72 -0.76
N HIS A 56 -5.83 4.87 -0.69
CA HIS A 56 -5.07 5.28 0.48
C HIS A 56 -5.97 5.48 1.71
N ASN A 57 -7.21 5.97 1.52
CA ASN A 57 -8.19 6.11 2.60
C ASN A 57 -8.66 4.73 3.08
N ILE A 58 -8.93 3.80 2.16
CA ILE A 58 -9.35 2.43 2.50
C ILE A 58 -8.26 1.75 3.32
N LEU A 59 -7.02 1.76 2.84
CA LEU A 59 -5.90 1.17 3.57
C LEU A 59 -5.61 1.91 4.88
N GLY A 60 -5.78 3.24 4.89
CA GLY A 60 -5.67 4.08 6.09
C GLY A 60 -6.65 3.66 7.18
N VAL A 61 -7.93 3.48 6.83
CA VAL A 61 -8.97 3.02 7.76
C VAL A 61 -8.67 1.62 8.27
N ILE A 62 -8.28 0.69 7.39
CA ILE A 62 -7.90 -0.67 7.82
C ILE A 62 -6.74 -0.62 8.83
N LYS A 63 -5.72 0.19 8.55
CA LYS A 63 -4.56 0.34 9.43
C LYS A 63 -4.93 0.99 10.76
N GLU A 64 -5.71 2.06 10.75
CA GLU A 64 -6.18 2.77 11.94
C GLU A 64 -6.91 1.79 12.88
N MET A 65 -7.92 1.09 12.36
CA MET A 65 -8.70 0.12 13.14
C MET A 65 -7.83 -1.05 13.65
N TYR A 66 -6.90 -1.53 12.84
CA TYR A 66 -5.94 -2.55 13.27
C TYR A 66 -5.06 -2.07 14.42
N MET A 67 -4.58 -0.82 14.36
CA MET A 67 -3.74 -0.25 15.43
C MET A 67 -4.50 -0.06 16.74
N GLU A 68 -5.81 0.15 16.68
CA GLU A 68 -6.68 0.28 17.84
C GLU A 68 -7.06 -1.06 18.46
N THR A 69 -7.38 -2.06 17.62
CA THR A 69 -7.98 -3.33 18.07
C THR A 69 -7.04 -4.53 18.03
N SER A 70 -5.90 -4.41 17.33
CA SER A 70 -4.99 -5.51 16.98
C SER A 70 -5.64 -6.60 16.11
N GLU A 71 -6.82 -6.32 15.57
CA GLU A 71 -7.53 -7.21 14.65
C GLU A 71 -7.80 -6.50 13.31
N ILE A 72 -7.68 -7.26 12.21
CA ILE A 72 -8.00 -6.74 10.87
C ILE A 72 -9.52 -6.60 10.77
N PRO A 73 -10.04 -5.40 10.45
CA PRO A 73 -11.48 -5.19 10.31
C PRO A 73 -12.05 -5.97 9.12
N SER A 74 -13.34 -6.32 9.20
CA SER A 74 -14.06 -6.83 8.03
C SER A 74 -14.19 -5.74 6.97
N ILE A 75 -14.26 -6.14 5.70
CA ILE A 75 -14.42 -5.16 4.61
C ILE A 75 -15.72 -4.36 4.73
N ASP A 76 -16.78 -4.95 5.29
CA ASP A 76 -18.06 -4.26 5.49
C ASP A 76 -17.92 -3.15 6.53
N THR A 77 -17.19 -3.39 7.62
CA THR A 77 -16.87 -2.36 8.62
C THR A 77 -16.03 -1.24 8.00
N VAL A 78 -15.08 -1.59 7.12
CA VAL A 78 -14.28 -0.62 6.38
C VAL A 78 -15.16 0.22 5.45
N LYS A 79 -16.06 -0.41 4.69
CA LYS A 79 -17.02 0.29 3.83
C LYS A 79 -17.83 1.31 4.62
N GLU A 80 -18.48 0.89 5.71
CA GLU A 80 -19.25 1.78 6.55
C GLU A 80 -18.43 2.98 7.06
N THR A 81 -17.21 2.74 7.52
CA THR A 81 -16.33 3.80 8.00
C THR A 81 -15.92 4.76 6.89
N ILE A 82 -15.63 4.26 5.69
CA ILE A 82 -15.31 5.07 4.51
C ILE A 82 -16.48 5.97 4.14
N TYR A 83 -17.71 5.41 4.06
CA TYR A 83 -18.88 6.22 3.75
C TYR A 83 -19.11 7.32 4.78
N ASN A 84 -18.92 7.05 6.06
CA ASN A 84 -19.10 8.02 7.11
C ASN A 84 -18.01 9.11 7.15
N LYS A 85 -16.76 8.75 6.81
CA LYS A 85 -15.62 9.69 6.93
C LYS A 85 -15.34 10.48 5.65
N TYR A 86 -15.55 9.90 4.47
CA TYR A 86 -14.99 10.40 3.21
C TYR A 86 -16.02 10.63 2.10
N VAL A 87 -17.26 10.20 2.26
CA VAL A 87 -18.30 10.46 1.27
C VAL A 87 -19.04 11.73 1.64
N ASN A 88 -18.79 12.80 0.89
CA ASN A 88 -19.39 14.11 1.13
C ASN A 88 -20.45 14.45 0.08
N ASP A 89 -20.37 13.87 -1.11
CA ASP A 89 -21.28 14.11 -2.21
C ASP A 89 -21.51 12.84 -3.06
N ASP A 90 -22.33 12.96 -4.10
CA ASP A 90 -22.67 11.83 -4.98
C ASP A 90 -21.49 11.34 -5.81
N ILE A 91 -20.52 12.20 -6.11
CA ILE A 91 -19.31 11.85 -6.88
C ILE A 91 -18.41 10.97 -6.03
N ASP A 92 -18.14 11.37 -4.78
CA ASP A 92 -17.37 10.59 -3.83
C ASP A 92 -18.01 9.21 -3.64
N LYS A 93 -19.34 9.18 -3.49
CA LYS A 93 -20.09 7.94 -3.34
C LYS A 93 -19.92 7.03 -4.55
N GLU A 94 -20.05 7.54 -5.76
CA GLU A 94 -19.89 6.77 -7.01
C GLU A 94 -18.49 6.17 -7.12
N ILE A 95 -17.46 6.94 -6.73
CA ILE A 95 -16.06 6.49 -6.71
C ILE A 95 -15.89 5.30 -5.76
N TYR A 96 -16.32 5.43 -4.50
CA TYR A 96 -16.18 4.35 -3.53
C TYR A 96 -17.06 3.13 -3.85
N ASP A 97 -18.28 3.34 -4.35
CA ASP A 97 -19.13 2.25 -4.82
C ASP A 97 -18.45 1.45 -5.92
N THR A 98 -17.79 2.12 -6.85
CA THR A 98 -17.06 1.47 -7.95
C THR A 98 -15.85 0.71 -7.43
N VAL A 99 -15.06 1.31 -6.53
CA VAL A 99 -13.89 0.67 -5.93
C VAL A 99 -14.27 -0.59 -5.17
N PHE A 100 -15.29 -0.53 -4.32
CA PHE A 100 -15.74 -1.69 -3.57
C PHE A 100 -16.36 -2.76 -4.47
N LYS A 101 -17.07 -2.37 -5.54
CA LYS A 101 -17.57 -3.31 -6.54
C LYS A 101 -16.43 -4.04 -7.25
N GLU A 102 -15.34 -3.37 -7.57
CA GLU A 102 -14.16 -4.01 -8.15
C GLU A 102 -13.46 -4.91 -7.10
N TYR A 103 -13.35 -4.47 -5.85
CA TYR A 103 -12.83 -5.29 -4.75
C TYR A 103 -13.60 -6.62 -4.60
N ASP A 104 -14.93 -6.56 -4.66
CA ASP A 104 -15.79 -7.74 -4.51
C ASP A 104 -15.63 -8.74 -5.67
N LYS A 105 -15.26 -8.26 -6.88
CA LYS A 105 -14.99 -9.13 -8.04
C LYS A 105 -13.64 -9.84 -7.95
N ILE A 106 -12.71 -9.35 -7.14
CA ILE A 106 -11.38 -9.96 -7.01
C ILE A 106 -11.55 -11.24 -6.22
N TYR A 107 -11.20 -12.36 -6.82
CA TYR A 107 -11.02 -13.63 -6.16
C TYR A 107 -9.54 -13.92 -6.04
N LEU A 108 -9.08 -14.27 -4.85
CA LEU A 108 -7.70 -14.67 -4.59
C LEU A 108 -7.71 -16.10 -4.07
N ASP A 109 -7.15 -17.02 -4.84
CA ASP A 109 -6.82 -18.35 -4.33
C ASP A 109 -5.50 -18.31 -3.53
N LYS A 110 -5.07 -19.47 -3.01
CA LYS A 110 -3.84 -19.54 -2.19
C LYS A 110 -2.59 -19.17 -2.98
N ASP A 111 -2.55 -19.51 -4.26
CA ASP A 111 -1.41 -19.20 -5.12
C ASP A 111 -1.43 -17.73 -5.51
N ASP A 112 -2.59 -17.16 -5.78
CA ASP A 112 -2.78 -15.72 -6.02
C ASP A 112 -2.33 -14.90 -4.80
N ILE A 113 -2.70 -15.33 -3.59
CA ILE A 113 -2.26 -14.68 -2.34
C ILE A 113 -0.73 -14.74 -2.24
N LYS A 114 -0.12 -15.88 -2.51
CA LYS A 114 1.34 -16.04 -2.47
C LYS A 114 2.04 -15.15 -3.49
N GLN A 115 1.55 -15.12 -4.72
CA GLN A 115 2.07 -14.24 -5.78
C GLN A 115 1.89 -12.76 -5.42
N THR A 116 0.72 -12.38 -4.92
CA THR A 116 0.43 -11.00 -4.50
C THR A 116 1.37 -10.56 -3.39
N ARG A 117 1.66 -11.42 -2.41
CA ARG A 117 2.64 -11.17 -1.35
C ARG A 117 4.04 -10.96 -1.89
N LEU A 118 4.47 -11.78 -2.86
CA LEU A 118 5.78 -11.65 -3.49
C LEU A 118 5.90 -10.34 -4.28
N ILE A 119 4.90 -10.02 -5.08
CA ILE A 119 4.87 -8.77 -5.85
C ILE A 119 4.85 -7.56 -4.91
N PHE A 120 4.05 -7.60 -3.86
CA PHE A 120 4.00 -6.56 -2.84
C PHE A 120 5.36 -6.34 -2.18
N LYS A 121 6.05 -7.43 -1.80
CA LYS A 121 7.41 -7.36 -1.26
C LYS A 121 8.36 -6.66 -2.22
N ASN A 122 8.41 -7.11 -3.48
CA ASN A 122 9.30 -6.54 -4.49
C ASN A 122 9.00 -5.04 -4.72
N TYR A 123 7.72 -4.68 -4.78
CA TYR A 123 7.31 -3.29 -4.89
C TYR A 123 7.82 -2.44 -3.71
N TYR A 124 7.63 -2.92 -2.48
CA TYR A 124 8.07 -2.19 -1.29
C TYR A 124 9.58 -2.10 -1.18
N VAL A 125 10.32 -3.13 -1.54
CA VAL A 125 11.78 -3.09 -1.60
C VAL A 125 12.22 -2.00 -2.58
N ILE A 126 11.63 -1.95 -3.78
CA ILE A 126 11.95 -0.91 -4.78
C ILE A 126 11.61 0.49 -4.25
N VAL A 127 10.42 0.67 -3.65
CA VAL A 127 10.00 1.96 -3.07
C VAL A 127 10.93 2.39 -1.94
N SER A 128 11.30 1.46 -1.05
CA SER A 128 12.21 1.76 0.07
C SER A 128 13.62 2.09 -0.42
N LEU A 129 14.13 1.41 -1.45
CA LEU A 129 15.41 1.73 -2.08
C LEU A 129 15.39 3.10 -2.76
N LYS A 130 14.28 3.48 -3.42
CA LYS A 130 14.12 4.83 -3.97
C LYS A 130 14.14 5.89 -2.87
N LYS A 131 13.38 5.69 -1.78
CA LYS A 131 13.39 6.59 -0.62
C LYS A 131 14.79 6.71 0.00
N LEU A 132 15.51 5.59 0.11
CA LEU A 132 16.89 5.59 0.62
C LEU A 132 17.79 6.43 -0.28
N ARG A 133 17.73 6.24 -1.60
CA ARG A 133 18.47 7.02 -2.58
C ARG A 133 18.13 8.50 -2.48
N GLU A 134 16.85 8.86 -2.46
CA GLU A 134 16.41 10.25 -2.30
C GLU A 134 16.93 10.87 -1.00
N CYS A 135 16.93 10.11 0.12
CA CYS A 135 17.53 10.58 1.36
C CYS A 135 19.05 10.82 1.22
N MET A 136 19.77 9.95 0.52
CA MET A 136 21.21 10.08 0.30
C MET A 136 21.55 11.25 -0.64
N ASP A 137 20.74 11.44 -1.68
CA ASP A 137 20.92 12.53 -2.66
C ASP A 137 20.64 13.91 -2.05
N ASN A 138 19.75 13.95 -1.04
CA ASN A 138 19.37 15.17 -0.32
C ASN A 138 20.22 15.45 0.94
N VAL A 139 21.32 14.73 1.15
CA VAL A 139 22.29 15.10 2.19
C VAL A 139 22.83 16.49 1.83
N PRO A 140 22.68 17.50 2.72
CA PRO A 140 23.24 18.81 2.45
C PRO A 140 24.74 18.69 2.24
N ARG A 141 25.18 18.80 1.00
CA ARG A 141 26.60 18.87 0.64
C ARG A 141 27.13 20.27 0.95
N ASN A 142 27.04 20.67 2.21
CA ASN A 142 27.67 21.91 2.62
C ASN A 142 29.16 21.62 2.85
N GLU A 143 29.99 21.98 1.87
CA GLU A 143 31.43 21.79 1.86
C GLU A 143 32.15 22.58 2.98
N PHE A 144 31.45 23.43 3.73
CA PHE A 144 32.02 24.26 4.76
C PHE A 144 31.20 24.22 6.05
N MET A 145 31.62 23.41 7.00
CA MET A 145 31.52 23.52 8.49
C MET A 145 30.24 24.19 9.07
N GLN A 146 29.11 24.07 8.48
CA GLN A 146 27.86 24.38 9.19
C GLN A 146 27.31 23.10 9.82
N GLU A 147 27.02 23.17 11.11
CA GLU A 147 26.30 22.10 11.83
C GLU A 147 25.13 21.62 10.98
N PHE A 148 25.06 20.32 10.74
CA PHE A 148 23.95 19.72 9.99
C PHE A 148 22.63 20.03 10.73
N PRO A 149 21.81 20.98 10.26
CA PRO A 149 20.52 21.19 10.90
C PRO A 149 19.70 19.91 10.74
N ASN A 150 19.36 19.30 11.87
CA ASN A 150 18.52 18.10 11.94
C ASN A 150 19.17 16.77 11.50
N ILE A 151 20.45 16.55 11.74
CA ILE A 151 21.08 15.23 11.50
C ILE A 151 20.33 14.11 12.22
N GLU A 152 19.78 14.37 13.39
CA GLU A 152 18.98 13.41 14.15
C GLU A 152 17.72 13.00 13.41
N LEU A 153 17.02 13.95 12.80
CA LEU A 153 15.83 13.67 11.99
C LEU A 153 16.19 12.87 10.74
N TYR A 154 17.32 13.19 10.11
CA TYR A 154 17.82 12.48 8.95
C TYR A 154 18.16 11.03 9.30
N VAL A 155 18.92 10.82 10.37
CA VAL A 155 19.27 9.47 10.87
C VAL A 155 18.01 8.67 11.23
N LYS A 156 17.02 9.29 11.90
CA LYS A 156 15.75 8.64 12.20
C LYS A 156 15.00 8.17 10.94
N ARG A 157 15.03 8.99 9.87
CA ARG A 157 14.43 8.60 8.57
C ARG A 157 15.15 7.42 7.94
N LEU A 158 16.48 7.44 7.93
CA LEU A 158 17.29 6.33 7.42
C LEU A 158 17.02 5.03 8.18
N ILE A 159 17.02 5.09 9.51
CA ILE A 159 16.74 3.94 10.37
C ILE A 159 15.35 3.37 10.01
N LYS A 160 14.33 4.22 9.92
CA LYS A 160 12.98 3.78 9.55
C LYS A 160 12.94 3.06 8.20
N ILE A 161 13.61 3.60 7.17
CA ILE A 161 13.65 2.97 5.84
C ILE A 161 14.38 1.61 5.91
N LEU A 162 15.47 1.52 6.68
CA LEU A 162 16.23 0.29 6.85
C LEU A 162 15.43 -0.77 7.63
N GLU A 163 14.66 -0.36 8.64
CA GLU A 163 13.75 -1.25 9.37
C GLU A 163 12.64 -1.78 8.48
N GLU A 164 12.04 -0.92 7.63
CA GLU A 164 11.07 -1.33 6.61
C GLU A 164 11.69 -2.36 5.64
N LEU A 165 12.90 -2.09 5.12
CA LEU A 165 13.61 -3.00 4.22
C LEU A 165 13.91 -4.35 4.90
N LYS A 166 14.43 -4.31 6.13
CA LYS A 166 14.72 -5.50 6.91
C LYS A 166 13.46 -6.34 7.12
N PHE A 167 12.36 -5.69 7.48
CA PHE A 167 11.08 -6.36 7.66
C PHE A 167 10.62 -7.09 6.39
N TYR A 168 10.66 -6.43 5.22
CA TYR A 168 10.27 -7.05 3.96
C TYR A 168 11.22 -8.17 3.53
N TYR A 169 12.48 -8.09 3.92
CA TYR A 169 13.48 -9.12 3.63
C TYR A 169 13.31 -10.37 4.51
N GLU A 170 13.12 -10.20 5.81
CA GLU A 170 13.07 -11.30 6.77
C GLU A 170 11.73 -12.06 6.78
N ASN A 171 10.61 -11.38 6.50
CA ASN A 171 9.27 -11.99 6.53
C ASN A 171 8.87 -12.65 5.22
N THR A 172 9.82 -13.02 4.39
CA THR A 172 9.58 -13.93 3.26
C THR A 172 9.82 -15.36 3.69
N ASP A 173 8.82 -16.19 3.47
CA ASP A 173 9.00 -17.64 3.46
C ASP A 173 10.27 -17.98 2.67
N ASN A 174 11.22 -18.62 3.35
CA ASN A 174 12.55 -18.99 2.84
C ASN A 174 12.51 -19.96 1.62
N SER A 175 11.38 -20.13 0.96
CA SER A 175 11.21 -21.13 -0.09
C SER A 175 11.50 -20.67 -1.53
N SER A 176 11.84 -19.38 -1.76
CA SER A 176 12.12 -18.94 -3.15
C SER A 176 13.04 -17.71 -3.28
N GLY A 177 13.75 -17.31 -2.25
CA GLY A 177 14.49 -16.03 -2.21
C GLY A 177 16.02 -16.10 -2.46
N VAL A 178 16.58 -17.24 -2.83
CA VAL A 178 18.05 -17.42 -2.80
C VAL A 178 18.73 -17.12 -4.15
N GLU A 179 18.01 -16.99 -5.26
CA GLU A 179 18.67 -16.87 -6.58
C GLU A 179 19.00 -15.43 -7.02
N ILE A 180 18.37 -14.41 -6.46
CA ILE A 180 18.62 -13.01 -6.93
C ILE A 180 19.86 -12.37 -6.29
N ALA A 181 20.37 -12.89 -5.19
CA ALA A 181 21.51 -12.31 -4.46
C ALA A 181 22.89 -12.75 -4.99
N LYS A 182 22.97 -13.56 -6.04
CA LYS A 182 24.24 -14.06 -6.58
C LYS A 182 24.78 -13.31 -7.80
N GLU A 183 24.07 -12.28 -8.29
CA GLU A 183 24.48 -11.50 -9.48
C GLU A 183 24.78 -10.02 -9.20
N TRP A 184 25.22 -9.68 -7.99
CA TRP A 184 25.76 -8.33 -7.68
C TRP A 184 27.16 -8.45 -7.10
#